data_b41eda6c6432b5aae1b2af74bdd29b1b
#
_entry.id   b41eda6c6432b5aae1b2af74bdd29b1b
#
_cell.length_a   1.000
_cell.length_b   1.000
_cell.length_c   1.000
_cell.angle_alpha   90.00
_cell.angle_beta   90.00
_cell.angle_gamma   90.00
#
_symmetry.space_group_name_H-M   'P 1'
#
loop_
_entity.id
_entity.type
_entity.pdbx_description
1 polymer ?
#
loop_
_entity_poly.entity_id
_entity_poly.type
_entity_poly.pdbx_seq_one_letter_code
_entity_poly.pdbx_strand_id
1 'polypeptide(L)'
;MKPHFLDSKLTRSLYSDLAGSGEHLSSLSDETFLKNLLVVEAALAVAAAPEHAAMAKATIDSYQLDVEELSRRAAEGGNPLIPLVTDLKAINPAGIHIGATSQDIIDSALMLCMKEGVGEVVDKLKKLARDLAELTAEHKATPIMGRTLGQIATPTTFGALTGGWLVAVDNAARALEALEFPVSYGGASGNMTVVHPRGFEIQAKLAEELGLFDPQWVWHSDRTPITAIASALATAAGVVRKIAGDVVFYSQTEVGELREKSPGGSSAMPHKANPAAAIACDGYARRAPGLLATLFDALDCRLQRGTGSWHAEWATLRELAAVTHSAVSRAATSIDGITVNVDVMASRVNGPTGHAEDLAERALEIYGKGRS
;
A
#
# COMPACT_ATOMS: atom_id res chain seq x y z
N MET A 1 37.20 0.46 22.40
CA MET A 1 36.89 0.03 21.04
C MET A 1 35.40 0.27 20.82
N LYS A 2 35.01 1.36 20.16
CA LYS A 2 33.60 1.59 19.80
C LYS A 2 33.31 0.77 18.54
N PRO A 3 32.21 0.04 18.46
CA PRO A 3 31.88 -0.68 17.24
C PRO A 3 31.62 0.33 16.12
N HIS A 4 32.31 0.21 15.01
CA HIS A 4 32.02 0.90 13.75
C HIS A 4 30.74 0.28 13.16
N PHE A 5 29.60 0.69 13.66
CA PHE A 5 28.33 0.48 13.01
C PHE A 5 27.68 1.84 12.85
N LEU A 6 27.78 2.37 11.65
CA LEU A 6 26.84 3.35 11.05
C LEU A 6 27.54 3.96 9.82
N ASP A 7 27.58 3.16 8.76
CA ASP A 7 27.64 3.71 7.41
C ASP A 7 26.20 4.03 7.01
N SER A 8 25.93 5.27 6.67
CA SER A 8 24.60 5.84 6.43
C SER A 8 23.98 5.41 5.08
N LYS A 9 24.02 4.13 4.78
CA LYS A 9 23.22 3.53 3.71
C LYS A 9 21.99 2.97 4.37
N LEU A 10 20.80 3.49 3.98
CA LEU A 10 19.46 3.00 4.29
C LEU A 10 19.51 1.80 5.24
N THR A 11 19.31 2.03 6.54
CA THR A 11 19.34 0.95 7.53
C THR A 11 18.22 -0.02 7.21
N ARG A 12 18.53 -1.07 6.44
CA ARG A 12 17.61 -2.19 6.29
C ARG A 12 17.28 -2.68 7.70
N SER A 13 16.01 -2.63 8.06
CA SER A 13 15.55 -3.28 9.29
C SER A 13 15.90 -4.76 9.23
N LEU A 14 16.24 -5.37 10.36
CA LEU A 14 16.46 -6.81 10.47
C LEU A 14 15.31 -7.64 9.84
N TYR A 15 14.13 -7.09 9.78
CA TYR A 15 12.91 -7.73 9.28
C TYR A 15 12.52 -7.34 7.85
N SER A 16 13.31 -6.51 7.14
CA SER A 16 12.95 -6.03 5.80
C SER A 16 12.76 -7.17 4.79
N ASP A 17 13.69 -8.14 4.77
CA ASP A 17 13.61 -9.27 3.85
C ASP A 17 12.50 -10.27 4.28
N LEU A 18 12.24 -10.39 5.58
CA LEU A 18 11.10 -11.15 6.07
C LEU A 18 9.77 -10.53 5.62
N ALA A 19 9.68 -9.21 5.59
CA ALA A 19 8.54 -8.49 5.04
C ALA A 19 8.35 -8.73 3.55
N GLY A 20 9.40 -9.10 2.82
CA GLY A 20 9.36 -9.20 1.35
C GLY A 20 9.34 -7.83 0.67
N SER A 21 9.67 -6.78 1.42
CA SER A 21 9.62 -5.40 0.95
C SER A 21 10.94 -4.94 0.32
N GLY A 22 12.09 -5.48 0.75
CA GLY A 22 13.40 -5.18 0.15
C GLY A 22 13.57 -3.74 -0.37
N GLU A 23 14.05 -3.61 -1.58
CA GLU A 23 14.19 -2.32 -2.28
C GLU A 23 12.86 -1.73 -2.79
N HIS A 24 11.79 -2.53 -2.82
CA HIS A 24 10.49 -2.15 -3.41
C HIS A 24 9.63 -1.22 -2.54
N LEU A 25 10.08 -0.84 -1.36
CA LEU A 25 9.41 0.18 -0.53
C LEU A 25 10.05 1.57 -0.64
N SER A 26 10.89 1.79 -1.65
CA SER A 26 11.50 3.11 -1.87
C SER A 26 10.48 4.22 -2.04
N SER A 27 9.33 3.94 -2.68
CA SER A 27 8.22 4.88 -2.86
C SER A 27 7.66 5.45 -1.55
N LEU A 28 7.77 4.70 -0.45
CA LEU A 28 7.24 5.06 0.87
C LEU A 28 8.33 5.55 1.85
N SER A 29 9.59 5.66 1.41
CA SER A 29 10.70 6.11 2.25
C SER A 29 10.64 7.62 2.55
N ASP A 30 11.29 8.05 3.63
CA ASP A 30 11.41 9.47 3.95
C ASP A 30 12.19 10.22 2.87
N GLU A 31 13.19 9.58 2.25
CA GLU A 31 13.94 10.17 1.15
C GLU A 31 13.06 10.46 -0.06
N THR A 32 12.21 9.49 -0.46
CA THR A 32 11.27 9.67 -1.57
C THR A 32 10.20 10.70 -1.22
N PHE A 33 9.69 10.69 0.00
CA PHE A 33 8.74 11.69 0.45
C PHE A 33 9.31 13.11 0.39
N LEU A 34 10.55 13.32 0.85
CA LEU A 34 11.23 14.62 0.76
C LEU A 34 11.52 15.04 -0.69
N LYS A 35 11.89 14.09 -1.57
CA LYS A 35 12.01 14.37 -3.01
C LYS A 35 10.66 14.81 -3.60
N ASN A 36 9.56 14.17 -3.20
CA ASN A 36 8.22 14.53 -3.65
C ASN A 36 7.79 15.91 -3.15
N LEU A 37 8.21 16.37 -1.95
CA LEU A 37 8.00 17.76 -1.53
C LEU A 37 8.65 18.74 -2.53
N LEU A 38 9.88 18.46 -2.97
CA LEU A 38 10.58 19.27 -3.97
C LEU A 38 9.91 19.20 -5.35
N VAL A 39 9.41 18.05 -5.75
CA VAL A 39 8.65 17.86 -7.01
C VAL A 39 7.39 18.71 -6.98
N VAL A 40 6.65 18.72 -5.87
CA VAL A 40 5.43 19.54 -5.71
C VAL A 40 5.76 21.04 -5.76
N GLU A 41 6.84 21.50 -5.09
CA GLU A 41 7.27 22.90 -5.15
C GLU A 41 7.67 23.32 -6.58
N ALA A 42 8.36 22.46 -7.34
CA ALA A 42 8.70 22.71 -8.73
C ALA A 42 7.45 22.81 -9.63
N ALA A 43 6.51 21.90 -9.49
CA ALA A 43 5.24 21.90 -10.21
C ALA A 43 4.38 23.12 -9.84
N LEU A 44 4.39 23.51 -8.57
CA LEU A 44 3.69 24.71 -8.10
C LEU A 44 4.28 25.97 -8.75
N ALA A 45 5.60 26.07 -8.89
CA ALA A 45 6.23 27.21 -9.60
C ALA A 45 5.76 27.29 -11.07
N VAL A 46 5.64 26.16 -11.77
CA VAL A 46 5.09 26.12 -13.14
C VAL A 46 3.64 26.58 -13.17
N ALA A 47 2.82 26.12 -12.22
CA ALA A 47 1.39 26.43 -12.19
C ALA A 47 1.09 27.88 -11.75
N ALA A 48 1.78 28.38 -10.72
CA ALA A 48 1.45 29.64 -10.05
C ALA A 48 2.27 30.83 -10.55
N ALA A 49 3.54 30.62 -10.95
CA ALA A 49 4.48 31.65 -11.35
C ALA A 49 5.38 31.17 -12.51
N PRO A 50 4.80 30.89 -13.70
CA PRO A 50 5.52 30.30 -14.84
C PRO A 50 6.75 31.12 -15.27
N GLU A 51 6.73 32.43 -15.09
CA GLU A 51 7.85 33.33 -15.36
C GLU A 51 9.07 33.07 -14.45
N HIS A 52 8.87 32.46 -13.31
CA HIS A 52 9.91 32.07 -12.35
C HIS A 52 10.19 30.55 -12.29
N ALA A 53 9.48 29.75 -13.06
CA ALA A 53 9.56 28.28 -12.99
C ALA A 53 10.98 27.74 -13.24
N ALA A 54 11.69 28.29 -14.25
CA ALA A 54 13.06 27.86 -14.54
C ALA A 54 14.03 28.21 -13.37
N MET A 55 13.82 29.32 -12.70
CA MET A 55 14.63 29.76 -11.56
C MET A 55 14.34 28.92 -10.31
N ALA A 56 13.05 28.65 -10.04
CA ALA A 56 12.63 27.76 -8.96
C ALA A 56 13.21 26.34 -9.14
N LYS A 57 13.14 25.81 -10.37
CA LYS A 57 13.75 24.52 -10.70
C LYS A 57 15.26 24.52 -10.45
N ALA A 58 15.99 25.52 -10.89
CA ALA A 58 17.43 25.62 -10.67
C ALA A 58 17.78 25.70 -9.16
N THR A 59 16.96 26.41 -8.38
CA THR A 59 17.08 26.47 -6.92
C THR A 59 16.90 25.09 -6.29
N ILE A 60 15.85 24.38 -6.67
CA ILE A 60 15.53 23.03 -6.19
C ILE A 60 16.63 22.03 -6.57
N ASP A 61 17.08 22.04 -7.83
CA ASP A 61 18.14 21.15 -8.32
C ASP A 61 19.49 21.37 -7.60
N SER A 62 19.74 22.59 -7.09
CA SER A 62 20.95 22.91 -6.34
C SER A 62 20.89 22.52 -4.86
N TYR A 63 19.69 22.24 -4.34
CA TYR A 63 19.49 21.93 -2.93
C TYR A 63 19.98 20.53 -2.58
N GLN A 64 20.78 20.44 -1.53
CA GLN A 64 21.27 19.16 -1.00
C GLN A 64 20.36 18.68 0.12
N LEU A 65 19.63 17.59 -0.13
CA LEU A 65 18.75 16.98 0.86
C LEU A 65 19.55 16.34 1.98
N ASP A 66 19.30 16.77 3.22
CA ASP A 66 19.77 16.14 4.45
C ASP A 66 18.56 15.78 5.32
N VAL A 67 18.20 14.50 5.33
CA VAL A 67 17.02 13.98 6.05
C VAL A 67 17.16 14.20 7.55
N GLU A 68 18.35 13.96 8.13
CA GLU A 68 18.60 14.08 9.57
C GLU A 68 18.49 15.53 10.03
N GLU A 69 19.10 16.45 9.30
CA GLU A 69 19.05 17.88 9.63
C GLU A 69 17.63 18.44 9.46
N LEU A 70 16.93 18.09 8.37
CA LEU A 70 15.53 18.49 8.19
C LEU A 70 14.63 17.94 9.28
N SER A 71 14.82 16.67 9.68
CA SER A 71 14.07 16.05 10.77
C SER A 71 14.27 16.78 12.11
N ARG A 72 15.51 17.12 12.43
CA ARG A 72 15.83 17.87 13.64
C ARG A 72 15.14 19.24 13.67
N ARG A 73 15.17 19.98 12.56
CA ARG A 73 14.56 21.31 12.43
C ARG A 73 13.03 21.24 12.31
N ALA A 74 12.49 20.15 11.78
CA ALA A 74 11.05 19.92 11.70
C ALA A 74 10.40 19.88 13.09
N ALA A 75 11.11 19.37 14.09
CA ALA A 75 10.63 19.35 15.47
C ALA A 75 10.33 20.74 16.04
N GLU A 76 11.08 21.76 15.65
CA GLU A 76 10.88 23.15 16.06
C GLU A 76 9.69 23.80 15.33
N GLY A 77 9.51 23.49 14.04
CA GLY A 77 8.46 24.08 13.18
C GLY A 77 7.16 23.28 13.14
N GLY A 78 7.15 22.06 13.65
CA GLY A 78 6.00 21.17 13.66
C GLY A 78 5.75 20.40 12.35
N ASN A 79 6.54 20.64 11.29
CA ASN A 79 6.53 19.85 10.05
C ASN A 79 7.82 20.05 9.23
N PRO A 80 8.20 19.10 8.36
CA PRO A 80 9.47 19.14 7.62
C PRO A 80 9.51 20.19 6.50
N LEU A 81 8.36 20.70 6.05
CA LEU A 81 8.33 21.65 4.94
C LEU A 81 8.80 23.05 5.37
N ILE A 82 8.58 23.45 6.60
CA ILE A 82 8.97 24.78 7.08
C ILE A 82 10.48 25.02 6.93
N PRO A 83 11.38 24.15 7.46
CA PRO A 83 12.81 24.30 7.23
C PRO A 83 13.19 24.16 5.74
N LEU A 84 12.58 23.25 5.00
CA LEU A 84 12.85 23.05 3.58
C LEU A 84 12.58 24.32 2.76
N VAL A 85 11.40 24.92 2.91
CA VAL A 85 11.03 26.15 2.19
C VAL A 85 11.90 27.34 2.63
N THR A 86 12.28 27.38 3.91
CA THR A 86 13.21 28.41 4.41
C THR A 86 14.56 28.35 3.71
N ASP A 87 15.11 27.14 3.56
CA ASP A 87 16.39 26.92 2.87
C ASP A 87 16.30 27.25 1.39
N LEU A 88 15.26 26.79 0.70
CA LEU A 88 15.04 27.10 -0.71
C LEU A 88 14.93 28.62 -0.95
N LYS A 89 14.18 29.33 -0.11
CA LYS A 89 14.03 30.79 -0.22
C LYS A 89 15.32 31.53 0.14
N ALA A 90 16.18 30.97 0.97
CA ALA A 90 17.49 31.54 1.27
C ALA A 90 18.44 31.44 0.05
N ILE A 91 18.31 30.43 -0.80
CA ILE A 91 19.04 30.30 -2.06
C ILE A 91 18.44 31.27 -3.06
N ASN A 92 17.15 31.17 -3.37
CA ASN A 92 16.41 32.10 -4.24
C ASN A 92 14.90 32.00 -3.97
N PRO A 93 14.21 33.08 -3.57
CA PRO A 93 12.78 33.02 -3.25
C PRO A 93 11.85 33.01 -4.48
N ALA A 94 12.36 33.26 -5.70
CA ALA A 94 11.54 33.41 -6.89
C ALA A 94 10.84 32.10 -7.25
N GLY A 95 9.52 32.11 -7.29
CA GLY A 95 8.70 30.95 -7.63
C GLY A 95 8.53 29.90 -6.52
N ILE A 96 9.15 30.06 -5.35
CA ILE A 96 9.08 29.07 -4.26
C ILE A 96 7.86 29.33 -3.37
N HIS A 97 7.02 28.29 -3.19
CA HIS A 97 5.90 28.24 -2.24
C HIS A 97 4.84 29.33 -2.48
N ILE A 98 4.45 29.55 -3.74
CA ILE A 98 3.55 30.63 -4.14
C ILE A 98 2.10 30.29 -3.77
N GLY A 99 1.53 31.09 -2.86
CA GLY A 99 0.12 30.96 -2.44
C GLY A 99 -0.23 29.70 -1.67
N ALA A 100 0.73 28.81 -1.45
CA ALA A 100 0.55 27.54 -0.77
C ALA A 100 0.70 27.64 0.75
N THR A 101 0.29 26.60 1.42
CA THR A 101 0.60 26.30 2.85
C THR A 101 1.32 24.96 2.95
N SER A 102 1.92 24.68 4.10
CA SER A 102 2.62 23.40 4.34
C SER A 102 1.75 22.20 4.00
N GLN A 103 0.45 22.24 4.30
CA GLN A 103 -0.47 21.14 4.04
C GLN A 103 -0.62 20.85 2.54
N ASP A 104 -0.69 21.89 1.70
CA ASP A 104 -0.81 21.72 0.25
C ASP A 104 0.33 20.86 -0.32
N ILE A 105 1.55 21.15 0.11
CA ILE A 105 2.74 20.48 -0.38
C ILE A 105 2.88 19.07 0.23
N ILE A 106 2.66 18.95 1.55
CA ILE A 106 2.77 17.67 2.27
C ILE A 106 1.72 16.68 1.78
N ASP A 107 0.45 17.10 1.68
CA ASP A 107 -0.63 16.22 1.22
C ASP A 107 -0.44 15.81 -0.25
N SER A 108 -0.05 16.73 -1.14
CA SER A 108 0.24 16.41 -2.54
C SER A 108 1.44 15.46 -2.68
N ALA A 109 2.51 15.67 -1.91
CA ALA A 109 3.66 14.75 -1.88
C ALA A 109 3.27 13.37 -1.34
N LEU A 110 2.39 13.31 -0.32
CA LEU A 110 1.85 12.06 0.18
C LEU A 110 1.01 11.33 -0.88
N MET A 111 0.21 12.06 -1.65
CA MET A 111 -0.57 11.47 -2.76
C MET A 111 0.33 10.91 -3.87
N LEU A 112 1.47 11.54 -4.18
CA LEU A 112 2.47 10.98 -5.10
C LEU A 112 3.04 9.66 -4.57
N CYS A 113 3.45 9.62 -3.29
CA CYS A 113 3.93 8.40 -2.64
C CYS A 113 2.86 7.29 -2.65
N MET A 114 1.62 7.65 -2.34
CA MET A 114 0.52 6.68 -2.31
C MET A 114 0.17 6.15 -3.70
N LYS A 115 0.18 7.00 -4.72
CA LYS A 115 -0.07 6.57 -6.11
C LYS A 115 0.94 5.52 -6.56
N GLU A 116 2.22 5.73 -6.27
CA GLU A 116 3.29 4.78 -6.59
C GLU A 116 3.17 3.52 -5.73
N GLY A 117 3.11 3.65 -4.40
CA GLY A 117 3.05 2.51 -3.48
C GLY A 117 1.80 1.65 -3.64
N VAL A 118 0.63 2.25 -3.92
CA VAL A 118 -0.59 1.50 -4.26
C VAL A 118 -0.42 0.78 -5.60
N GLY A 119 0.21 1.41 -6.60
CA GLY A 119 0.53 0.77 -7.87
C GLY A 119 1.35 -0.51 -7.69
N GLU A 120 2.38 -0.48 -6.83
CA GLU A 120 3.19 -1.66 -6.51
C GLU A 120 2.36 -2.78 -5.83
N VAL A 121 1.42 -2.42 -4.94
CA VAL A 121 0.51 -3.39 -4.32
C VAL A 121 -0.42 -4.02 -5.36
N VAL A 122 -0.96 -3.21 -6.27
CA VAL A 122 -1.82 -3.67 -7.37
C VAL A 122 -1.09 -4.66 -8.27
N ASP A 123 0.16 -4.37 -8.66
CA ASP A 123 0.95 -5.26 -9.51
C ASP A 123 1.18 -6.64 -8.86
N LYS A 124 1.44 -6.65 -7.54
CA LYS A 124 1.58 -7.89 -6.78
C LYS A 124 0.26 -8.66 -6.64
N LEU A 125 -0.86 -7.97 -6.39
CA LEU A 125 -2.18 -8.60 -6.37
C LEU A 125 -2.54 -9.19 -7.73
N LYS A 126 -2.21 -8.50 -8.84
CA LYS A 126 -2.41 -9.02 -10.19
C LYS A 126 -1.56 -10.27 -10.47
N LYS A 127 -0.31 -10.30 -9.96
CA LYS A 127 0.51 -11.52 -10.03
C LYS A 127 -0.13 -12.65 -9.24
N LEU A 128 -0.49 -12.40 -7.98
CA LEU A 128 -1.16 -13.39 -7.13
C LEU A 128 -2.46 -13.91 -7.76
N ALA A 129 -3.25 -13.03 -8.39
CA ALA A 129 -4.48 -13.43 -9.08
C ALA A 129 -4.21 -14.34 -10.28
N ARG A 130 -3.13 -14.12 -11.05
CA ARG A 130 -2.71 -15.04 -12.11
C ARG A 130 -2.34 -16.41 -11.56
N ASP A 131 -1.50 -16.45 -10.53
CA ASP A 131 -1.07 -17.70 -9.91
C ASP A 131 -2.29 -18.48 -9.35
N LEU A 132 -3.24 -17.76 -8.73
CA LEU A 132 -4.51 -18.36 -8.25
C LEU A 132 -5.42 -18.84 -9.39
N ALA A 133 -5.45 -18.15 -10.54
CA ALA A 133 -6.24 -18.59 -11.69
C ALA A 133 -5.69 -19.89 -12.27
N GLU A 134 -4.37 -20.03 -12.38
CA GLU A 134 -3.71 -21.27 -12.80
C GLU A 134 -4.03 -22.41 -11.83
N LEU A 135 -3.87 -22.16 -10.53
CA LEU A 135 -4.16 -23.13 -9.46
C LEU A 135 -5.65 -23.56 -9.46
N THR A 136 -6.56 -22.61 -9.70
CA THR A 136 -8.01 -22.87 -9.78
C THR A 136 -8.33 -23.75 -10.99
N ALA A 137 -7.74 -23.47 -12.16
CA ALA A 137 -7.95 -24.24 -13.36
C ALA A 137 -7.38 -25.67 -13.25
N GLU A 138 -6.17 -25.83 -12.71
CA GLU A 138 -5.51 -27.11 -12.52
C GLU A 138 -6.29 -28.02 -11.57
N HIS A 139 -6.80 -27.44 -10.47
CA HIS A 139 -7.46 -28.19 -9.42
C HIS A 139 -9.00 -28.08 -9.43
N LYS A 140 -9.60 -27.71 -10.57
CA LYS A 140 -11.04 -27.54 -10.73
C LYS A 140 -11.85 -28.73 -10.21
N ALA A 141 -11.43 -29.94 -10.52
CA ALA A 141 -12.07 -31.19 -10.13
C ALA A 141 -11.40 -31.93 -8.96
N THR A 142 -10.31 -31.37 -8.37
CA THR A 142 -9.59 -32.01 -7.26
C THR A 142 -10.48 -32.04 -6.01
N PRO A 143 -10.93 -33.20 -5.53
CA PRO A 143 -11.87 -33.28 -4.42
C PRO A 143 -11.17 -32.98 -3.09
N ILE A 144 -11.84 -32.23 -2.23
CA ILE A 144 -11.40 -31.91 -0.86
C ILE A 144 -12.62 -31.88 0.07
N MET A 145 -12.44 -32.18 1.34
CA MET A 145 -13.49 -31.96 2.32
C MET A 145 -13.59 -30.48 2.68
N GLY A 146 -14.77 -29.91 2.45
CA GLY A 146 -15.11 -28.59 2.97
C GLY A 146 -15.07 -28.60 4.50
N ARG A 147 -14.68 -27.46 5.08
CA ARG A 147 -14.64 -27.26 6.53
C ARG A 147 -15.42 -26.02 6.92
N THR A 148 -16.34 -26.18 7.84
CA THR A 148 -17.13 -25.08 8.41
C THR A 148 -16.92 -25.05 9.92
N LEU A 149 -16.69 -23.86 10.47
CA LEU A 149 -16.41 -23.69 11.89
C LEU A 149 -15.27 -24.60 12.41
N GLY A 150 -14.27 -24.87 11.54
CA GLY A 150 -13.13 -25.75 11.85
C GLY A 150 -13.41 -27.25 11.79
N GLN A 151 -14.63 -27.68 11.46
CA GLN A 151 -15.01 -29.11 11.39
C GLN A 151 -15.24 -29.53 9.93
N ILE A 152 -15.00 -30.82 9.66
CA ILE A 152 -15.34 -31.47 8.38
C ILE A 152 -16.84 -31.34 8.13
N ALA A 153 -17.19 -30.88 6.91
CA ALA A 153 -18.56 -30.68 6.45
C ALA A 153 -18.83 -31.55 5.21
N THR A 154 -19.22 -30.94 4.11
CA THR A 154 -19.52 -31.63 2.84
C THR A 154 -18.34 -31.60 1.88
N PRO A 155 -18.22 -32.54 0.94
CA PRO A 155 -17.24 -32.50 -0.14
C PRO A 155 -17.38 -31.24 -0.99
N THR A 156 -16.23 -30.74 -1.47
CA THR A 156 -16.09 -29.65 -2.45
C THR A 156 -14.89 -29.95 -3.33
N THR A 157 -14.43 -28.96 -4.14
CA THR A 157 -13.15 -29.06 -4.86
C THR A 157 -12.15 -28.03 -4.37
N PHE A 158 -10.87 -28.32 -4.50
CA PHE A 158 -9.81 -27.37 -4.20
C PHE A 158 -9.88 -26.17 -5.16
N GLY A 159 -10.29 -26.39 -6.43
CA GLY A 159 -10.54 -25.29 -7.38
C GLY A 159 -11.67 -24.36 -6.95
N ALA A 160 -12.75 -24.84 -6.33
CA ALA A 160 -13.78 -23.97 -5.77
C ALA A 160 -13.25 -23.09 -4.63
N LEU A 161 -12.39 -23.66 -3.78
CA LEU A 161 -11.74 -22.92 -2.69
C LEU A 161 -10.80 -21.82 -3.25
N THR A 162 -9.90 -22.18 -4.16
CA THR A 162 -8.95 -21.24 -4.77
C THR A 162 -9.63 -20.22 -5.70
N GLY A 163 -10.74 -20.59 -6.34
CA GLY A 163 -11.60 -19.68 -7.08
C GLY A 163 -12.18 -18.57 -6.18
N GLY A 164 -12.56 -18.90 -4.95
CA GLY A 164 -12.97 -17.91 -3.97
C GLY A 164 -11.84 -16.96 -3.57
N TRP A 165 -10.61 -17.46 -3.45
CA TRP A 165 -9.43 -16.62 -3.22
C TRP A 165 -9.15 -15.69 -4.41
N LEU A 166 -9.22 -16.24 -5.63
CA LEU A 166 -9.02 -15.50 -6.88
C LEU A 166 -9.96 -14.30 -6.99
N VAL A 167 -11.27 -14.53 -6.82
CA VAL A 167 -12.28 -13.47 -6.92
C VAL A 167 -12.04 -12.39 -5.86
N ALA A 168 -11.69 -12.76 -4.63
CA ALA A 168 -11.43 -11.80 -3.56
C ALA A 168 -10.18 -10.96 -3.85
N VAL A 169 -9.10 -11.56 -4.36
CA VAL A 169 -7.85 -10.86 -4.73
C VAL A 169 -8.08 -9.92 -5.91
N ASP A 170 -8.81 -10.35 -6.94
CA ASP A 170 -9.14 -9.51 -8.10
C ASP A 170 -10.02 -8.32 -7.70
N ASN A 171 -11.01 -8.53 -6.85
CA ASN A 171 -11.83 -7.43 -6.31
C ASN A 171 -10.99 -6.42 -5.51
N ALA A 172 -10.05 -6.88 -4.69
CA ALA A 172 -9.14 -6.00 -3.95
C ALA A 172 -8.23 -5.19 -4.89
N ALA A 173 -7.70 -5.82 -5.94
CA ALA A 173 -6.89 -5.13 -6.94
C ALA A 173 -7.69 -4.05 -7.67
N ARG A 174 -8.91 -4.35 -8.12
CA ARG A 174 -9.79 -3.37 -8.78
C ARG A 174 -10.17 -2.21 -7.87
N ALA A 175 -10.43 -2.48 -6.59
CA ALA A 175 -10.74 -1.41 -5.63
C ALA A 175 -9.56 -0.45 -5.44
N LEU A 176 -8.33 -0.95 -5.46
CA LEU A 176 -7.12 -0.12 -5.41
C LEU A 176 -6.88 0.63 -6.73
N GLU A 177 -7.13 0.02 -7.88
CA GLU A 177 -7.01 0.66 -9.20
C GLU A 177 -8.01 1.81 -9.43
N ALA A 178 -9.16 1.74 -8.78
CA ALA A 178 -10.20 2.76 -8.87
C ALA A 178 -9.94 3.98 -7.98
N LEU A 179 -8.86 4.00 -7.20
CA LEU A 179 -8.54 5.12 -6.32
C LEU A 179 -8.08 6.35 -7.11
N GLU A 180 -8.54 7.49 -6.68
CA GLU A 180 -8.06 8.80 -7.13
C GLU A 180 -7.12 9.38 -6.06
N PHE A 181 -6.06 10.03 -6.51
CA PHE A 181 -5.03 10.65 -5.66
C PHE A 181 -5.08 12.16 -5.89
N PRO A 182 -5.84 12.91 -5.08
CA PRO A 182 -6.08 14.33 -5.33
C PRO A 182 -4.87 15.20 -5.00
N VAL A 183 -4.64 16.24 -5.82
CA VAL A 183 -3.75 17.33 -5.46
C VAL A 183 -4.35 18.15 -4.32
N SER A 184 -3.51 18.71 -3.44
CA SER A 184 -3.92 19.67 -2.41
C SER A 184 -3.42 21.07 -2.78
N TYR A 185 -4.32 22.06 -2.85
CA TYR A 185 -4.00 23.46 -3.01
C TYR A 185 -5.13 24.33 -2.47
N GLY A 186 -4.89 25.05 -1.40
CA GLY A 186 -5.91 25.87 -0.71
C GLY A 186 -5.33 27.09 -0.03
N GLY A 187 -4.02 27.13 0.20
CA GLY A 187 -3.34 28.19 0.92
C GLY A 187 -3.64 28.15 2.43
N ALA A 188 -3.38 29.24 3.10
CA ALA A 188 -3.34 29.31 4.56
C ALA A 188 -4.61 28.83 5.28
N SER A 189 -5.76 29.11 4.74
CA SER A 189 -7.08 28.80 5.33
C SER A 189 -8.09 28.18 4.34
N GLY A 190 -7.60 27.60 3.25
CA GLY A 190 -8.46 26.92 2.30
C GLY A 190 -9.25 27.81 1.34
N ASN A 191 -8.88 29.06 1.18
CA ASN A 191 -9.61 30.03 0.36
C ASN A 191 -8.79 30.66 -0.77
N MET A 192 -7.54 30.24 -0.96
CA MET A 192 -6.64 30.67 -2.04
C MET A 192 -6.48 32.20 -2.17
N THR A 193 -6.59 32.94 -1.06
CA THR A 193 -6.67 34.42 -1.05
C THR A 193 -5.48 35.07 -1.77
N VAL A 194 -4.26 34.54 -1.59
CA VAL A 194 -3.04 35.14 -2.14
C VAL A 194 -3.02 35.13 -3.67
N VAL A 195 -3.66 34.15 -4.28
CA VAL A 195 -3.64 33.91 -5.73
C VAL A 195 -4.98 34.21 -6.41
N HIS A 196 -5.94 34.80 -5.68
CA HIS A 196 -7.24 35.16 -6.24
C HIS A 196 -7.06 36.15 -7.42
N PRO A 197 -7.76 35.97 -8.57
CA PRO A 197 -8.84 34.99 -8.83
C PRO A 197 -8.37 33.65 -9.43
N ARG A 198 -7.06 33.39 -9.57
CA ARG A 198 -6.49 32.26 -10.32
C ARG A 198 -6.43 30.93 -9.55
N GLY A 199 -6.92 30.86 -8.31
CA GLY A 199 -6.71 29.73 -7.43
C GLY A 199 -7.07 28.36 -8.05
N PHE A 200 -8.26 28.22 -8.64
CA PHE A 200 -8.69 26.97 -9.29
C PHE A 200 -7.93 26.67 -10.58
N GLU A 201 -7.53 27.68 -11.35
CA GLU A 201 -6.66 27.51 -12.52
C GLU A 201 -5.31 26.94 -12.11
N ILE A 202 -4.71 27.45 -11.04
CA ILE A 202 -3.44 26.98 -10.48
C ILE A 202 -3.60 25.55 -9.94
N GLN A 203 -4.69 25.23 -9.24
CA GLN A 203 -4.97 23.88 -8.74
C GLN A 203 -5.03 22.87 -9.89
N ALA A 204 -5.80 23.16 -10.93
CA ALA A 204 -5.93 22.31 -12.11
C ALA A 204 -4.59 22.09 -12.81
N LYS A 205 -3.81 23.18 -12.98
CA LYS A 205 -2.48 23.09 -13.59
C LYS A 205 -1.50 22.31 -12.74
N LEU A 206 -1.52 22.48 -11.42
CA LEU A 206 -0.70 21.71 -10.48
C LEU A 206 -1.05 20.22 -10.54
N ALA A 207 -2.34 19.87 -10.63
CA ALA A 207 -2.79 18.49 -10.81
C ALA A 207 -2.24 17.87 -12.10
N GLU A 208 -2.31 18.62 -13.22
CA GLU A 208 -1.76 18.21 -14.52
C GLU A 208 -0.23 17.96 -14.44
N GLU A 209 0.54 18.90 -13.88
CA GLU A 209 1.99 18.81 -13.76
C GLU A 209 2.43 17.62 -12.90
N LEU A 210 1.67 17.28 -11.85
CA LEU A 210 1.94 16.15 -10.96
C LEU A 210 1.33 14.83 -11.44
N GLY A 211 0.46 14.87 -12.47
CA GLY A 211 -0.32 13.71 -12.88
C GLY A 211 -1.23 13.19 -11.76
N LEU A 212 -1.71 14.07 -10.89
CA LEU A 212 -2.66 13.77 -9.81
C LEU A 212 -4.09 14.14 -10.25
N PHE A 213 -5.07 13.68 -9.48
CA PHE A 213 -6.47 14.04 -9.70
C PHE A 213 -6.73 15.50 -9.27
N ASP A 214 -7.46 16.27 -10.08
CA ASP A 214 -7.95 17.59 -9.69
C ASP A 214 -9.29 17.45 -8.98
N PRO A 215 -9.36 17.64 -7.65
CA PRO A 215 -10.60 17.49 -6.90
C PRO A 215 -11.59 18.66 -7.13
N GLN A 216 -11.16 19.75 -7.77
CA GLN A 216 -11.92 21.01 -7.93
C GLN A 216 -12.44 21.55 -6.58
N TRP A 217 -11.78 21.18 -5.49
CA TRP A 217 -12.14 21.50 -4.12
C TRP A 217 -10.91 21.54 -3.22
N VAL A 218 -11.02 22.23 -2.10
CA VAL A 218 -9.97 22.24 -1.05
C VAL A 218 -10.36 21.23 0.03
N TRP A 219 -9.55 20.19 0.19
CA TRP A 219 -9.84 19.07 1.07
C TRP A 219 -8.97 19.04 2.35
N HIS A 220 -8.47 20.22 2.80
CA HIS A 220 -7.61 20.33 4.00
C HIS A 220 -8.21 19.70 5.26
N SER A 221 -9.52 19.81 5.46
CA SER A 221 -10.26 19.23 6.58
C SER A 221 -11.23 18.11 6.18
N ASP A 222 -11.46 17.90 4.90
CA ASP A 222 -12.13 16.71 4.39
C ASP A 222 -11.08 15.62 4.16
N ARG A 223 -10.98 14.67 5.09
CA ARG A 223 -9.97 13.61 5.02
C ARG A 223 -10.50 12.32 4.39
N THR A 224 -11.63 12.38 3.70
CA THR A 224 -12.23 11.23 3.00
C THR A 224 -11.30 10.63 1.93
N PRO A 225 -10.46 11.37 1.18
CA PRO A 225 -9.49 10.78 0.27
C PRO A 225 -8.47 9.87 1.00
N ILE A 226 -8.03 10.27 2.19
CA ILE A 226 -7.11 9.48 3.02
C ILE A 226 -7.76 8.16 3.46
N THR A 227 -9.01 8.23 3.96
CA THR A 227 -9.70 7.03 4.43
C THR A 227 -10.18 6.11 3.31
N ALA A 228 -10.42 6.63 2.11
CA ALA A 228 -10.69 5.81 0.92
C ALA A 228 -9.47 4.94 0.57
N ILE A 229 -8.28 5.54 0.49
CA ILE A 229 -7.01 4.83 0.27
C ILE A 229 -6.76 3.81 1.39
N ALA A 230 -6.92 4.25 2.64
CA ALA A 230 -6.69 3.40 3.80
C ALA A 230 -7.61 2.18 3.84
N SER A 231 -8.90 2.36 3.53
CA SER A 231 -9.89 1.28 3.52
C SER A 231 -9.58 0.24 2.44
N ALA A 232 -9.19 0.68 1.25
CA ALA A 232 -8.83 -0.22 0.16
C ALA A 232 -7.57 -1.03 0.49
N LEU A 233 -6.52 -0.39 1.05
CA LEU A 233 -5.30 -1.06 1.51
C LEU A 233 -5.59 -2.08 2.61
N ALA A 234 -6.35 -1.69 3.64
CA ALA A 234 -6.69 -2.60 4.74
C ALA A 234 -7.56 -3.78 4.27
N THR A 235 -8.45 -3.55 3.30
CA THR A 235 -9.25 -4.62 2.67
C THR A 235 -8.34 -5.61 1.94
N ALA A 236 -7.39 -5.13 1.15
CA ALA A 236 -6.41 -5.99 0.47
C ALA A 236 -5.58 -6.82 1.46
N ALA A 237 -5.11 -6.22 2.55
CA ALA A 237 -4.42 -6.93 3.63
C ALA A 237 -5.30 -8.01 4.27
N GLY A 238 -6.59 -7.72 4.50
CA GLY A 238 -7.56 -8.68 5.05
C GLY A 238 -7.81 -9.87 4.13
N VAL A 239 -7.92 -9.62 2.82
CA VAL A 239 -8.10 -10.67 1.80
C VAL A 239 -6.93 -11.64 1.79
N VAL A 240 -5.69 -11.15 1.70
CA VAL A 240 -4.52 -12.03 1.67
C VAL A 240 -4.27 -12.73 3.00
N ARG A 241 -4.64 -12.10 4.11
CA ARG A 241 -4.60 -12.73 5.44
C ARG A 241 -5.50 -13.95 5.54
N LYS A 242 -6.72 -13.88 4.93
CA LYS A 242 -7.63 -15.04 4.88
C LYS A 242 -6.98 -16.20 4.14
N ILE A 243 -6.36 -15.94 2.98
CA ILE A 243 -5.65 -16.96 2.20
C ILE A 243 -4.51 -17.58 3.03
N ALA A 244 -3.70 -16.74 3.66
CA ALA A 244 -2.61 -17.17 4.52
C ALA A 244 -3.10 -18.08 5.66
N GLY A 245 -4.22 -17.72 6.30
CA GLY A 245 -4.83 -18.55 7.35
C GLY A 245 -5.25 -19.92 6.86
N ASP A 246 -5.83 -20.00 5.67
CA ASP A 246 -6.18 -21.28 5.04
C ASP A 246 -4.93 -22.12 4.73
N VAL A 247 -3.90 -21.51 4.11
CA VAL A 247 -2.63 -22.21 3.82
C VAL A 247 -1.99 -22.75 5.09
N VAL A 248 -1.94 -21.95 6.17
CA VAL A 248 -1.43 -22.42 7.48
C VAL A 248 -2.23 -23.61 7.99
N PHE A 249 -3.55 -23.56 7.91
CA PHE A 249 -4.41 -24.66 8.34
C PHE A 249 -4.17 -25.94 7.52
N TYR A 250 -4.20 -25.84 6.18
CA TYR A 250 -4.02 -26.99 5.29
C TYR A 250 -2.59 -27.57 5.33
N SER A 251 -1.60 -26.79 5.82
CA SER A 251 -0.21 -27.22 5.98
C SER A 251 0.09 -27.86 7.36
N GLN A 252 -0.88 -27.92 8.30
CA GLN A 252 -0.68 -28.57 9.59
C GLN A 252 -0.33 -30.06 9.38
N THR A 253 0.50 -30.60 10.28
CA THR A 253 0.99 -31.98 10.19
C THR A 253 -0.15 -33.01 10.09
N GLU A 254 -1.23 -32.78 10.83
CA GLU A 254 -2.42 -33.67 10.90
C GLU A 254 -3.33 -33.51 9.67
N VAL A 255 -3.22 -32.35 8.97
CA VAL A 255 -3.98 -32.05 7.75
C VAL A 255 -3.18 -32.43 6.51
N GLY A 256 -2.00 -31.87 6.31
CA GLY A 256 -1.04 -32.24 5.27
C GLY A 256 -1.50 -32.11 3.83
N GLU A 257 -2.52 -31.28 3.59
CA GLU A 257 -3.15 -31.10 2.26
C GLU A 257 -2.40 -30.10 1.37
N LEU A 258 -1.68 -29.14 1.98
CA LEU A 258 -0.84 -28.15 1.29
C LEU A 258 0.58 -28.12 1.89
N ARG A 259 1.55 -27.67 1.05
CA ARG A 259 2.90 -27.37 1.48
C ARG A 259 3.49 -26.25 0.62
N GLU A 260 4.07 -25.22 1.26
CA GLU A 260 4.82 -24.21 0.52
C GLU A 260 6.05 -24.81 -0.18
N LYS A 261 6.39 -24.31 -1.36
CA LYS A 261 7.56 -24.71 -2.16
C LYS A 261 8.87 -24.58 -1.36
N SER A 262 8.97 -23.49 -0.59
CA SER A 262 10.14 -23.17 0.22
C SER A 262 9.73 -22.98 1.68
N PRO A 263 9.42 -24.08 2.41
CA PRO A 263 8.98 -23.97 3.78
C PRO A 263 10.12 -23.49 4.70
N GLY A 264 9.77 -22.78 5.75
CA GLY A 264 10.71 -22.35 6.77
C GLY A 264 11.18 -23.53 7.63
N GLY A 265 12.48 -23.55 7.96
CA GLY A 265 13.09 -24.54 8.82
C GLY A 265 12.77 -24.34 10.30
N SER A 266 13.37 -25.20 11.12
CA SER A 266 13.34 -25.11 12.58
C SER A 266 14.76 -25.20 13.13
N SER A 267 15.06 -24.37 14.13
CA SER A 267 16.35 -24.40 14.82
C SER A 267 16.55 -25.66 15.68
N ALA A 268 15.48 -26.34 16.05
CA ALA A 268 15.51 -27.48 16.95
C ALA A 268 15.05 -28.80 16.31
N MET A 269 14.27 -28.75 15.22
CA MET A 269 13.63 -29.92 14.60
C MET A 269 13.89 -29.94 13.09
N PRO A 270 14.86 -30.73 12.59
CA PRO A 270 15.27 -30.72 11.17
C PRO A 270 14.17 -31.06 10.16
N HIS A 271 13.15 -31.82 10.58
CA HIS A 271 12.05 -32.30 9.73
C HIS A 271 10.86 -31.33 9.69
N LYS A 272 10.86 -30.27 10.50
CA LYS A 272 9.76 -29.33 10.59
C LYS A 272 9.77 -28.37 9.40
N ALA A 273 8.71 -28.40 8.61
CA ALA A 273 8.50 -27.55 7.45
C ALA A 273 7.35 -26.56 7.76
N ASN A 274 7.71 -25.33 8.13
CA ASN A 274 6.71 -24.31 8.49
C ASN A 274 6.24 -23.56 7.23
N PRO A 275 4.94 -23.23 7.09
CA PRO A 275 4.46 -22.34 6.03
C PRO A 275 4.85 -20.89 6.36
N ALA A 276 6.16 -20.58 6.22
CA ALA A 276 6.77 -19.36 6.74
C ALA A 276 6.28 -18.09 6.03
N ALA A 277 5.99 -18.19 4.72
CA ALA A 277 5.48 -17.07 3.96
C ALA A 277 4.04 -16.73 4.35
N ALA A 278 3.18 -17.73 4.50
CA ALA A 278 1.80 -17.52 4.99
C ALA A 278 1.78 -16.97 6.42
N ILE A 279 2.64 -17.48 7.31
CA ILE A 279 2.74 -16.97 8.69
C ILE A 279 3.20 -15.49 8.69
N ALA A 280 4.17 -15.13 7.87
CA ALA A 280 4.62 -13.74 7.73
C ALA A 280 3.50 -12.85 7.16
N CYS A 281 2.75 -13.32 6.14
CA CYS A 281 1.60 -12.62 5.60
C CYS A 281 0.57 -12.31 6.70
N ASP A 282 0.15 -13.31 7.50
CA ASP A 282 -0.80 -13.11 8.61
C ASP A 282 -0.27 -12.07 9.61
N GLY A 283 1.02 -12.15 9.96
CA GLY A 283 1.64 -11.23 10.90
C GLY A 283 1.59 -9.76 10.44
N TYR A 284 1.96 -9.48 9.18
CA TYR A 284 1.91 -8.13 8.63
C TYR A 284 0.49 -7.62 8.46
N ALA A 285 -0.41 -8.44 7.93
CA ALA A 285 -1.81 -8.06 7.71
C ALA A 285 -2.57 -7.75 9.02
N ARG A 286 -2.18 -8.36 10.16
CA ARG A 286 -2.76 -8.05 11.48
C ARG A 286 -2.55 -6.62 11.93
N ARG A 287 -1.58 -5.89 11.38
CA ARG A 287 -1.32 -4.49 11.73
C ARG A 287 -2.28 -3.53 11.03
N ALA A 288 -2.79 -3.90 9.86
CA ALA A 288 -3.62 -3.01 9.04
C ALA A 288 -4.89 -2.50 9.75
N PRO A 289 -5.67 -3.29 10.50
CA PRO A 289 -6.85 -2.76 11.19
C PRO A 289 -6.57 -1.68 12.22
N GLY A 290 -5.46 -1.77 12.96
CA GLY A 290 -5.07 -0.73 13.94
C GLY A 290 -4.67 0.58 13.27
N LEU A 291 -3.91 0.50 12.17
CA LEU A 291 -3.53 1.67 11.37
C LEU A 291 -4.76 2.32 10.71
N LEU A 292 -5.67 1.51 10.17
CA LEU A 292 -6.95 2.00 9.62
C LEU A 292 -7.77 2.74 10.69
N ALA A 293 -7.87 2.19 11.90
CA ALA A 293 -8.62 2.82 12.99
C ALA A 293 -8.05 4.21 13.33
N THR A 294 -6.73 4.38 13.36
CA THR A 294 -6.08 5.68 13.57
C THR A 294 -6.45 6.68 12.46
N LEU A 295 -6.48 6.24 11.19
CA LEU A 295 -6.84 7.10 10.07
C LEU A 295 -8.34 7.47 10.05
N PHE A 296 -9.21 6.58 10.53
CA PHE A 296 -10.62 6.92 10.73
C PHE A 296 -10.86 7.89 11.88
N ASP A 297 -10.09 7.78 12.97
CA ASP A 297 -10.13 8.74 14.08
C ASP A 297 -9.67 10.14 13.62
N ALA A 298 -8.72 10.20 12.70
CA ALA A 298 -8.21 11.44 12.11
C ALA A 298 -9.24 12.19 11.22
N LEU A 299 -10.39 11.58 10.87
CA LEU A 299 -11.51 12.29 10.23
C LEU A 299 -12.08 13.44 11.09
N ASP A 300 -11.88 13.42 12.42
CA ASP A 300 -12.20 14.57 13.27
C ASP A 300 -11.17 15.71 13.07
N CYS A 301 -11.10 16.17 11.83
CA CYS A 301 -10.19 17.25 11.39
C CYS A 301 -10.93 18.60 11.45
N ARG A 302 -11.02 19.18 12.63
CA ARG A 302 -11.83 20.38 12.93
C ARG A 302 -11.26 21.64 12.31
N LEU A 303 -12.14 22.60 12.02
CA LEU A 303 -11.83 23.91 11.44
C LEU A 303 -11.20 23.78 10.04
N GLN A 304 -10.43 24.76 9.62
CA GLN A 304 -9.75 24.80 8.31
C GLN A 304 -8.46 23.97 8.30
N ARG A 305 -7.98 23.54 9.48
CA ARG A 305 -6.84 22.62 9.66
C ARG A 305 -6.91 21.96 11.02
N GLY A 306 -6.85 20.63 11.06
CA GLY A 306 -6.95 19.84 12.29
C GLY A 306 -5.77 20.02 13.21
N THR A 307 -6.06 20.02 14.51
CA THR A 307 -5.05 20.07 15.59
C THR A 307 -4.72 18.64 16.04
N GLY A 308 -3.65 18.06 15.46
CA GLY A 308 -3.21 16.70 15.79
C GLY A 308 -3.73 15.63 14.82
N SER A 309 -4.99 15.67 14.36
CA SER A 309 -5.57 14.71 13.42
C SER A 309 -4.75 14.59 12.13
N TRP A 310 -4.46 15.70 11.45
CA TRP A 310 -3.61 15.74 10.27
C TRP A 310 -2.21 15.15 10.52
N HIS A 311 -1.59 15.43 11.67
CA HIS A 311 -0.26 14.90 12.03
C HIS A 311 -0.29 13.37 12.23
N ALA A 312 -1.40 12.83 12.74
CA ALA A 312 -1.56 11.39 12.95
C ALA A 312 -1.57 10.59 11.63
N GLU A 313 -1.91 11.22 10.50
CA GLU A 313 -1.95 10.58 9.19
C GLU A 313 -0.57 10.30 8.59
N TRP A 314 0.43 11.17 8.82
CA TRP A 314 1.68 11.22 8.04
C TRP A 314 2.45 9.91 8.00
N ALA A 315 2.74 9.35 9.18
CA ALA A 315 3.41 8.05 9.26
C ALA A 315 2.43 6.90 9.06
N THR A 316 1.20 7.03 9.57
CA THR A 316 0.22 5.94 9.64
C THR A 316 -0.22 5.46 8.26
N LEU A 317 -0.46 6.38 7.31
CA LEU A 317 -0.88 5.98 5.96
C LEU A 317 0.25 5.28 5.20
N ARG A 318 1.47 5.81 5.27
CA ARG A 318 2.65 5.16 4.66
C ARG A 318 2.92 3.79 5.29
N GLU A 319 2.78 3.68 6.61
CA GLU A 319 2.94 2.41 7.31
C GLU A 319 1.87 1.39 6.91
N LEU A 320 0.60 1.82 6.74
CA LEU A 320 -0.47 0.97 6.25
C LEU A 320 -0.18 0.43 4.85
N ALA A 321 0.29 1.28 3.94
CA ALA A 321 0.70 0.86 2.60
C ALA A 321 1.87 -0.14 2.67
N ALA A 322 2.86 0.09 3.52
CA ALA A 322 4.02 -0.78 3.70
C ALA A 322 3.64 -2.16 4.24
N VAL A 323 2.79 -2.24 5.27
CA VAL A 323 2.37 -3.53 5.82
C VAL A 323 1.45 -4.29 4.86
N THR A 324 0.62 -3.58 4.09
CA THR A 324 -0.21 -4.20 3.05
C THR A 324 0.65 -4.77 1.93
N HIS A 325 1.62 -4.00 1.42
CA HIS A 325 2.58 -4.48 0.43
C HIS A 325 3.33 -5.73 0.92
N SER A 326 3.79 -5.72 2.18
CA SER A 326 4.47 -6.87 2.79
C SER A 326 3.56 -8.09 2.87
N ALA A 327 2.32 -7.91 3.32
CA ALA A 327 1.34 -9.01 3.40
C ALA A 327 1.06 -9.61 2.02
N VAL A 328 0.80 -8.78 1.00
CA VAL A 328 0.54 -9.24 -0.38
C VAL A 328 1.78 -9.94 -0.96
N SER A 329 2.98 -9.40 -0.75
CA SER A 329 4.24 -10.03 -1.18
C SER A 329 4.41 -11.43 -0.58
N ARG A 330 4.11 -11.59 0.71
CA ARG A 330 4.23 -12.88 1.38
C ARG A 330 3.14 -13.86 0.97
N ALA A 331 1.92 -13.39 0.71
CA ALA A 331 0.86 -14.22 0.13
C ALA A 331 1.26 -14.75 -1.25
N ALA A 332 1.78 -13.87 -2.12
CA ALA A 332 2.27 -14.28 -3.44
C ALA A 332 3.41 -15.31 -3.34
N THR A 333 4.35 -15.12 -2.41
CA THR A 333 5.44 -16.10 -2.15
C THR A 333 4.88 -17.45 -1.66
N SER A 334 3.83 -17.43 -0.82
CA SER A 334 3.22 -18.64 -0.28
C SER A 334 2.50 -19.46 -1.34
N ILE A 335 1.86 -18.80 -2.31
CA ILE A 335 1.11 -19.46 -3.39
C ILE A 335 2.04 -19.89 -4.53
N ASP A 336 3.14 -19.19 -4.79
CA ASP A 336 4.08 -19.49 -5.86
C ASP A 336 4.66 -20.89 -5.76
N GLY A 337 4.15 -21.81 -6.59
CA GLY A 337 4.55 -23.21 -6.63
C GLY A 337 4.18 -24.01 -5.37
N ILE A 338 3.06 -23.66 -4.74
CA ILE A 338 2.52 -24.43 -3.61
C ILE A 338 2.23 -25.88 -4.05
N THR A 339 2.65 -26.83 -3.23
CA THR A 339 2.38 -28.26 -3.45
C THR A 339 1.00 -28.61 -2.92
N VAL A 340 0.17 -29.22 -3.75
CA VAL A 340 -1.16 -29.74 -3.44
C VAL A 340 -1.11 -31.26 -3.31
N ASN A 341 -1.40 -31.79 -2.14
CA ASN A 341 -1.41 -33.25 -1.87
C ASN A 341 -2.77 -33.84 -2.24
N VAL A 342 -2.99 -34.03 -3.55
CA VAL A 342 -4.26 -34.51 -4.09
C VAL A 342 -4.70 -35.86 -3.50
N ASP A 343 -3.78 -36.78 -3.24
CA ASP A 343 -4.08 -38.09 -2.65
C ASP A 343 -4.56 -37.94 -1.19
N VAL A 344 -3.94 -37.05 -0.42
CA VAL A 344 -4.35 -36.78 0.97
C VAL A 344 -5.73 -36.13 0.98
N MET A 345 -6.00 -35.18 0.08
CA MET A 345 -7.32 -34.58 -0.06
C MET A 345 -8.38 -35.62 -0.40
N ALA A 346 -8.15 -36.39 -1.47
CA ALA A 346 -9.07 -37.41 -1.95
C ALA A 346 -9.36 -38.53 -0.94
N SER A 347 -8.37 -38.93 -0.15
CA SER A 347 -8.52 -39.99 0.85
C SER A 347 -9.57 -39.72 1.94
N ARG A 348 -9.91 -38.44 2.12
CA ARG A 348 -10.88 -37.96 3.12
C ARG A 348 -12.28 -37.74 2.55
N VAL A 349 -12.41 -37.70 1.23
CA VAL A 349 -13.67 -37.33 0.57
C VAL A 349 -14.60 -38.53 0.52
N ASN A 350 -15.86 -38.30 0.92
CA ASN A 350 -16.92 -39.26 0.84
C ASN A 350 -18.20 -38.57 0.34
N GLY A 351 -18.53 -38.75 -0.92
CA GLY A 351 -19.74 -38.22 -1.55
C GLY A 351 -19.48 -37.20 -2.69
N PRO A 352 -20.54 -36.67 -3.31
CA PRO A 352 -20.46 -35.76 -4.43
C PRO A 352 -20.04 -34.36 -4.00
N THR A 353 -19.35 -33.63 -4.90
CA THR A 353 -18.84 -32.27 -4.71
C THR A 353 -19.86 -31.18 -5.06
N GLY A 354 -21.09 -31.55 -5.41
CA GLY A 354 -22.15 -30.60 -5.80
C GLY A 354 -21.73 -29.75 -7.02
N HIS A 355 -21.97 -28.44 -6.95
CA HIS A 355 -21.60 -27.46 -7.99
C HIS A 355 -20.18 -26.91 -7.83
N ALA A 356 -19.26 -27.59 -7.13
CA ALA A 356 -17.94 -27.05 -6.86
C ALA A 356 -17.11 -26.77 -8.13
N GLU A 357 -17.18 -27.66 -9.13
CA GLU A 357 -16.52 -27.44 -10.43
C GLU A 357 -17.10 -26.23 -11.18
N ASP A 358 -18.44 -26.10 -11.19
CA ASP A 358 -19.11 -24.94 -11.79
C ASP A 358 -18.69 -23.62 -11.10
N LEU A 359 -18.50 -23.63 -9.78
CA LEU A 359 -18.02 -22.47 -9.02
C LEU A 359 -16.59 -22.10 -9.39
N ALA A 360 -15.71 -23.07 -9.59
CA ALA A 360 -14.35 -22.82 -10.07
C ALA A 360 -14.36 -22.21 -11.50
N GLU A 361 -15.18 -22.73 -12.40
CA GLU A 361 -15.35 -22.18 -13.75
C GLU A 361 -15.86 -20.74 -13.71
N ARG A 362 -16.89 -20.46 -12.92
CA ARG A 362 -17.43 -19.11 -12.75
C ARG A 362 -16.40 -18.12 -12.18
N ALA A 363 -15.55 -18.56 -11.24
CA ALA A 363 -14.48 -17.72 -10.73
C ALA A 363 -13.49 -17.32 -11.82
N LEU A 364 -13.10 -18.25 -12.70
CA LEU A 364 -12.25 -18.00 -13.87
C LEU A 364 -12.92 -17.07 -14.89
N GLU A 365 -14.22 -17.24 -15.15
CA GLU A 365 -14.99 -16.35 -16.03
C GLU A 365 -15.07 -14.92 -15.48
N ILE A 366 -15.34 -14.76 -14.18
CA ILE A 366 -15.40 -13.43 -13.50
C ILE A 366 -14.05 -12.73 -13.66
N TYR A 367 -12.96 -13.45 -13.38
CA TYR A 367 -11.61 -12.94 -13.51
C TYR A 367 -11.27 -12.58 -14.98
N GLY A 368 -11.71 -13.39 -15.97
CA GLY A 368 -11.50 -13.12 -17.38
C GLY A 368 -12.25 -11.88 -17.91
N LYS A 369 -13.50 -11.68 -17.48
CA LYS A 369 -14.34 -10.52 -17.91
C LYS A 369 -13.78 -9.16 -17.48
N GLY A 370 -13.00 -9.11 -16.44
CA GLY A 370 -12.37 -7.86 -15.97
C GLY A 370 -11.13 -7.43 -16.75
N ARG A 371 -10.74 -8.19 -17.81
CA ARG A 371 -9.51 -7.98 -18.59
C ARG A 371 -9.76 -7.80 -20.10
N SER A 372 -11.02 -7.90 -20.52
CA SER A 372 -11.48 -7.56 -21.87
C SER A 372 -11.95 -6.11 -21.90
#